data_7e0e938092b985ef1ac110fb1c89c01f
#
_entry.id   7e0e938092b985ef1ac110fb1c89c01f
#
_cell.length_a   1.000
_cell.length_b   1.000
_cell.length_c   1.000
_cell.angle_alpha   90.00
_cell.angle_beta   90.00
_cell.angle_gamma   90.00
#
_symmetry.space_group_name_H-M   'P 1'
#
loop_
_entity.id
_entity.type
_entity.pdbx_description
1 polymer ?
#
loop_
_entity_poly.entity_id
_entity_poly.type
_entity_poly.pdbx_seq_one_letter_code
_entity_poly.pdbx_strand_id
1 'polypeptide(L)'
;MKLPSLTFSYIFMSHENLTSQYMMDVLIESTIKVGSCVYTITEPYPEPTIIYIQTFESYQRRGVATAMVMELEKKYGGICWDYKFTDAGRKWFNTLIDRKIVKNSCYV
;
A
#
# COMPACT_ATOMS: atom_id res chain seq x y z
N MET A 1 -15.77 -13.17 -3.62
CA MET A 1 -16.13 -12.51 -4.88
C MET A 1 -14.89 -11.87 -5.49
N LYS A 2 -14.67 -12.12 -6.76
CA LYS A 2 -13.52 -11.56 -7.45
C LYS A 2 -13.81 -10.13 -7.88
N LEU A 3 -12.93 -9.19 -7.55
CA LEU A 3 -13.07 -7.82 -7.99
C LEU A 3 -12.80 -7.70 -9.49
N PRO A 4 -13.44 -6.73 -10.17
CA PRO A 4 -13.02 -6.34 -11.51
C PRO A 4 -11.57 -5.89 -11.53
N SER A 5 -11.01 -5.70 -12.70
CA SER A 5 -9.62 -5.27 -12.85
C SER A 5 -9.35 -3.99 -12.08
N LEU A 6 -8.26 -4.00 -11.31
CA LEU A 6 -7.81 -2.83 -10.56
C LEU A 6 -6.77 -2.07 -11.37
N THR A 7 -6.87 -0.76 -11.32
CA THR A 7 -5.90 0.16 -11.91
C THR A 7 -5.25 0.96 -10.78
N PHE A 8 -3.93 1.13 -10.84
CA PHE A 8 -3.17 1.88 -9.83
C PHE A 8 -2.69 3.19 -10.45
N SER A 9 -2.97 4.29 -9.77
CA SER A 9 -2.57 5.62 -10.21
C SER A 9 -1.65 6.22 -9.15
N TYR A 10 -0.50 6.76 -9.57
CA TYR A 10 0.51 7.29 -8.66
C TYR A 10 0.54 8.80 -8.75
N ILE A 11 0.49 9.48 -7.60
CA ILE A 11 0.47 10.93 -7.51
C ILE A 11 1.66 11.36 -6.66
N PHE A 12 2.55 12.17 -7.23
CA PHE A 12 3.63 12.80 -6.46
C PHE A 12 3.04 13.93 -5.61
N MET A 13 3.35 13.94 -4.33
CA MET A 13 2.78 14.92 -3.40
C MET A 13 3.80 15.98 -2.97
N SER A 14 4.99 15.57 -2.57
CA SER A 14 6.00 16.50 -2.06
C SER A 14 7.38 15.87 -2.03
N HIS A 15 8.40 16.73 -1.97
CA HIS A 15 9.77 16.30 -1.76
C HIS A 15 10.43 17.28 -0.79
N GLU A 16 10.98 16.76 0.30
CA GLU A 16 11.65 17.56 1.32
C GLU A 16 12.70 16.71 2.02
N ASN A 17 13.90 17.26 2.16
CA ASN A 17 15.00 16.61 2.89
C ASN A 17 15.25 15.16 2.45
N LEU A 18 15.45 14.95 1.15
CA LEU A 18 15.70 13.63 0.53
C LEU A 18 14.50 12.67 0.61
N THR A 19 13.36 13.13 1.10
CA THR A 19 12.15 12.30 1.20
C THR A 19 11.10 12.78 0.23
N SER A 20 10.61 11.87 -0.60
CA SER A 20 9.49 12.10 -1.52
C SER A 20 8.26 11.40 -1.00
N GLN A 21 7.13 12.07 -1.07
CA GLN A 21 5.86 11.49 -0.64
C GLN A 21 4.96 11.28 -1.86
N TYR A 22 4.35 10.11 -1.91
CA TYR A 22 3.47 9.71 -2.99
C TYR A 22 2.14 9.19 -2.45
N MET A 23 1.11 9.31 -3.26
CA MET A 23 -0.17 8.66 -3.01
C MET A 23 -0.46 7.73 -4.17
N MET A 24 -0.79 6.48 -3.86
CA MET A 24 -1.25 5.51 -4.85
C MET A 24 -2.77 5.35 -4.68
N ASP A 25 -3.51 5.67 -5.72
CA ASP A 25 -4.95 5.44 -5.75
C ASP A 25 -5.23 4.13 -6.47
N VAL A 26 -6.24 3.41 -6.00
CA VAL A 26 -6.71 2.19 -6.63
C VAL A 26 -8.10 2.44 -7.19
N LEU A 27 -8.28 2.11 -8.46
CA LEU A 27 -9.55 2.34 -9.16
C LEU A 27 -10.06 1.03 -9.77
N ILE A 28 -11.38 0.89 -9.78
CA ILE A 28 -12.05 -0.16 -10.54
C ILE A 28 -12.38 0.41 -11.90
N GLU A 29 -11.99 -0.33 -12.96
CA GLU A 29 -12.25 0.06 -14.35
C GLU A 29 -11.75 1.47 -14.68
N SER A 30 -10.68 1.90 -14.00
CA SER A 30 -10.04 3.20 -14.17
C SER A 30 -10.93 4.41 -13.84
N THR A 31 -12.09 4.20 -13.20
CA THR A 31 -13.05 5.27 -12.92
C THR A 31 -13.47 5.39 -11.47
N ILE A 32 -13.63 4.28 -10.76
CA ILE A 32 -14.15 4.27 -9.39
C ILE A 32 -13.02 4.07 -8.40
N LYS A 33 -12.71 5.09 -7.61
CA LYS A 33 -11.69 5.00 -6.58
C LYS A 33 -12.20 4.13 -5.42
N VAL A 34 -11.44 3.10 -5.07
CA VAL A 34 -11.83 2.15 -4.02
C VAL A 34 -10.85 2.09 -2.86
N GLY A 35 -9.69 2.69 -2.99
CA GLY A 35 -8.72 2.76 -1.92
C GLY A 35 -7.55 3.66 -2.26
N SER A 36 -6.71 3.92 -1.27
CA SER A 36 -5.50 4.70 -1.46
C SER A 36 -4.43 4.31 -0.43
N CYS A 37 -3.18 4.59 -0.77
CA CYS A 37 -2.04 4.34 0.08
C CYS A 37 -1.09 5.53 -0.03
N VAL A 38 -0.68 6.09 1.10
CA VAL A 38 0.34 7.14 1.13
C VAL A 38 1.63 6.52 1.61
N TYR A 39 2.71 6.75 0.86
CA TYR A 39 4.02 6.23 1.22
C TYR A 39 5.11 7.26 0.91
N THR A 40 6.26 7.07 1.57
CA THR A 40 7.42 7.93 1.34
C THR A 40 8.59 7.09 0.86
N ILE A 41 9.47 7.72 0.08
CA ILE A 41 10.75 7.14 -0.30
C ILE A 41 11.82 8.14 0.11
N THR A 42 12.80 7.68 0.92
CA THR A 42 13.88 8.51 1.40
C THR A 42 15.20 8.04 0.78
N GLU A 43 15.88 8.93 0.06
CA GLU A 43 17.18 8.60 -0.53
C GLU A 43 18.21 8.29 0.57
N PRO A 44 19.09 7.31 0.38
CA PRO A 44 19.29 6.47 -0.82
C PRO A 44 18.51 5.15 -0.80
N TYR A 45 17.57 4.97 0.12
CA TYR A 45 16.86 3.70 0.29
C TYR A 45 15.75 3.57 -0.75
N PRO A 46 15.69 2.47 -1.51
CA PRO A 46 14.69 2.31 -2.57
C PRO A 46 13.31 1.86 -2.06
N GLU A 47 13.25 1.29 -0.86
CA GLU A 47 12.00 0.73 -0.36
C GLU A 47 11.09 1.85 0.17
N PRO A 48 9.79 1.84 -0.21
CA PRO A 48 8.84 2.80 0.34
C PRO A 48 8.49 2.48 1.78
N THR A 49 8.19 3.51 2.55
CA THR A 49 7.62 3.36 3.90
C THR A 49 6.15 3.73 3.82
N ILE A 50 5.28 2.77 4.14
CA ILE A 50 3.83 3.01 4.13
C ILE A 50 3.45 3.79 5.38
N ILE A 51 2.85 4.96 5.17
CA ILE A 51 2.39 5.84 6.24
C ILE A 51 0.91 5.65 6.49
N TYR A 52 0.14 5.39 5.44
CA TYR A 52 -1.30 5.29 5.52
C TYR A 52 -1.82 4.39 4.40
N ILE A 53 -2.77 3.54 4.73
CA ILE A 53 -3.42 2.68 3.75
C ILE A 53 -4.91 2.60 4.10
N GLN A 54 -5.76 2.82 3.12
CA GLN A 54 -7.21 2.83 3.32
C GLN A 54 -7.92 2.14 2.16
N THR A 55 -8.91 1.34 2.49
CA THR A 55 -9.89 0.82 1.54
C THR A 55 -11.25 1.41 1.92
N PHE A 56 -11.99 1.93 0.94
CA PHE A 56 -13.31 2.48 1.19
C PHE A 56 -14.26 1.38 1.70
N GLU A 57 -15.15 1.76 2.61
CA GLU A 57 -15.96 0.81 3.39
C GLU A 57 -16.66 -0.22 2.51
N SER A 58 -17.28 0.20 1.41
CA SER A 58 -18.00 -0.70 0.51
C SER A 58 -17.12 -1.74 -0.16
N TYR A 59 -15.80 -1.55 -0.14
CA TYR A 59 -14.85 -2.42 -0.83
C TYR A 59 -13.90 -3.13 0.12
N GLN A 60 -14.10 -2.99 1.43
CA GLN A 60 -13.28 -3.67 2.42
C GLN A 60 -13.48 -5.18 2.34
N ARG A 61 -12.44 -5.94 2.76
CA ARG A 61 -12.44 -7.41 2.77
C ARG A 61 -12.58 -8.04 1.39
N ARG A 62 -12.29 -7.30 0.33
CA ARG A 62 -12.32 -7.80 -1.05
C ARG A 62 -10.93 -7.88 -1.66
N GLY A 63 -9.88 -7.72 -0.85
CA GLY A 63 -8.51 -7.83 -1.31
C GLY A 63 -7.90 -6.56 -1.87
N VAL A 64 -8.55 -5.40 -1.74
CA VAL A 64 -8.01 -4.13 -2.27
C VAL A 64 -6.71 -3.74 -1.56
N ALA A 65 -6.70 -3.77 -0.23
CA ALA A 65 -5.50 -3.42 0.53
C ALA A 65 -4.35 -4.39 0.22
N THR A 66 -4.64 -5.68 0.14
CA THR A 66 -3.66 -6.69 -0.24
C THR A 66 -3.11 -6.43 -1.64
N ALA A 67 -3.98 -6.06 -2.59
CA ALA A 67 -3.55 -5.73 -3.95
C ALA A 67 -2.62 -4.52 -3.97
N MET A 68 -2.87 -3.50 -3.15
CA MET A 68 -1.99 -2.34 -3.03
C MET A 68 -0.60 -2.74 -2.55
N VAL A 69 -0.53 -3.57 -1.52
CA VAL A 69 0.75 -4.04 -0.97
C VAL A 69 1.49 -4.87 -2.00
N MET A 70 0.80 -5.76 -2.71
CA MET A 70 1.42 -6.58 -3.75
C MET A 70 1.98 -5.71 -4.88
N GLU A 71 1.26 -4.67 -5.27
CA GLU A 71 1.72 -3.75 -6.31
C GLU A 71 2.99 -3.01 -5.87
N LEU A 72 3.02 -2.49 -4.64
CA LEU A 72 4.20 -1.80 -4.12
C LEU A 72 5.38 -2.75 -3.95
N GLU A 73 5.15 -3.96 -3.46
CA GLU A 73 6.20 -4.97 -3.32
C GLU A 73 6.80 -5.30 -4.69
N LYS A 74 5.96 -5.45 -5.70
CA LYS A 74 6.39 -5.73 -7.06
C LYS A 74 7.18 -4.56 -7.66
N LYS A 75 6.71 -3.34 -7.43
CA LYS A 75 7.32 -2.14 -8.02
C LYS A 75 8.66 -1.80 -7.37
N TYR A 76 8.77 -1.94 -6.06
CA TYR A 76 9.94 -1.46 -5.31
C TYR A 76 10.81 -2.58 -4.72
N GLY A 77 10.34 -3.80 -4.70
CA GLY A 77 11.11 -4.94 -4.20
C GLY A 77 11.16 -5.08 -2.70
N GLY A 78 10.40 -4.29 -1.96
CA GLY A 78 10.34 -4.35 -0.51
C GLY A 78 9.54 -3.19 0.05
N ILE A 79 9.08 -3.31 1.28
CA ILE A 79 8.22 -2.30 1.92
C ILE A 79 8.60 -2.17 3.38
N CYS A 80 8.67 -0.93 3.87
CA CYS A 80 8.77 -0.63 5.29
C CYS A 80 7.44 -0.04 5.78
N TRP A 81 7.17 -0.18 7.05
CA TRP A 81 5.89 0.22 7.63
C TRP A 81 6.10 1.22 8.76
N ASP A 82 5.46 2.37 8.65
CA ASP A 82 5.33 3.34 9.73
C ASP A 82 3.83 3.58 9.92
N TYR A 83 3.13 2.52 10.30
CA TYR A 83 1.68 2.52 10.39
C TYR A 83 1.24 1.82 11.66
N LYS A 84 0.41 2.51 12.46
CA LYS A 84 -0.15 1.92 13.66
C LYS A 84 -1.42 1.16 13.30
N PHE A 85 -1.34 -0.15 13.36
CA PHE A 85 -2.47 -0.99 13.01
C PHE A 85 -3.53 -1.00 14.10
N THR A 86 -4.79 -1.01 13.69
CA THR A 86 -5.88 -1.48 14.53
C THR A 86 -5.73 -2.99 14.73
N ASP A 87 -6.52 -3.59 15.64
CA ASP A 87 -6.44 -5.04 15.84
C ASP A 87 -6.77 -5.81 14.56
N ALA A 88 -7.80 -5.36 13.82
CA ALA A 88 -8.15 -5.98 12.55
C ALA A 88 -7.05 -5.80 11.50
N GLY A 89 -6.44 -4.62 11.46
CA GLY A 89 -5.33 -4.35 10.56
C GLY A 89 -4.10 -5.21 10.88
N ARG A 90 -3.83 -5.44 12.16
CA ARG A 90 -2.72 -6.29 12.59
C ARG A 90 -2.93 -7.73 12.12
N LYS A 91 -4.14 -8.24 12.26
CA LYS A 91 -4.46 -9.59 11.78
C LYS A 91 -4.26 -9.70 10.29
N TRP A 92 -4.72 -8.72 9.54
CA TRP A 92 -4.53 -8.67 8.09
C TRP A 92 -3.04 -8.66 7.75
N PHE A 93 -2.25 -7.80 8.39
CA PHE A 93 -0.81 -7.70 8.14
C PHE A 93 -0.10 -9.02 8.43
N ASN A 94 -0.45 -9.69 9.52
CA ASN A 94 0.11 -10.99 9.85
C ASN A 94 -0.21 -12.03 8.75
N THR A 95 -1.40 -11.95 8.17
CA THR A 95 -1.78 -12.81 7.05
C THR A 95 -0.88 -12.57 5.83
N LEU A 96 -0.51 -11.31 5.56
CA LEU A 96 0.40 -11.01 4.46
C LEU A 96 1.77 -11.66 4.67
N ILE A 97 2.28 -11.63 5.90
CA ILE A 97 3.56 -12.27 6.23
C ILE A 97 3.45 -13.78 6.09
N ASP A 98 2.41 -14.38 6.66
CA ASP A 98 2.21 -15.83 6.63
C ASP A 98 2.10 -16.38 5.20
N ARG A 99 1.47 -15.62 4.31
CA ARG A 99 1.33 -16.01 2.91
C ARG A 99 2.52 -15.60 2.05
N LYS A 100 3.55 -15.00 2.66
CA LYS A 100 4.75 -14.52 1.96
C LYS A 100 4.45 -13.49 0.87
N ILE A 101 3.37 -12.75 1.03
CA ILE A 101 3.02 -11.65 0.13
C ILE A 101 3.99 -10.49 0.36
N VAL A 102 4.32 -10.23 1.62
CA VAL A 102 5.32 -9.24 2.00
C VAL A 102 6.60 -9.98 2.31
N LYS A 103 7.60 -9.86 1.44
CA LYS A 103 8.86 -10.61 1.54
C LYS A 103 9.93 -9.89 2.34
N ASN A 104 10.03 -8.58 2.14
CA ASN A 104 11.07 -7.75 2.74
C ASN A 104 10.42 -6.54 3.40
N SER A 105 9.82 -6.76 4.57
CA SER A 105 9.20 -5.66 5.30
C SER A 105 10.04 -5.27 6.51
N CYS A 106 9.98 -4.00 6.87
CA CYS A 106 10.59 -3.51 8.09
C CYS A 106 9.63 -2.55 8.78
N TYR A 107 9.83 -2.37 10.08
CA TYR A 107 9.14 -1.35 10.85
C TYR A 107 10.07 -0.19 11.12
N VAL A 108 9.52 0.99 11.03
CA VAL A 108 10.23 2.21 11.38
C VAL A 108 9.97 2.56 12.84
#